data_4ceb175123b8e022721c18d4c4dbaa3a
#
_entry.id   4ceb175123b8e022721c18d4c4dbaa3a
#
_cell.length_a   1.000
_cell.length_b   1.000
_cell.length_c   1.000
_cell.angle_alpha   90.00
_cell.angle_beta   90.00
_cell.angle_gamma   90.00
#
_symmetry.space_group_name_H-M   'P 1'
#
loop_
_entity.id
_entity.type
_entity.pdbx_description
1 polymer ?
#
loop_
_entity_poly.entity_id
_entity_poly.type
_entity_poly.pdbx_seq_one_letter_code
_entity_poly.pdbx_strand_id
1 'polypeptide(L)'
;MARKGSPASTEAAFTRSATLRPDSKSAQTRERILDAAAHVLSLKGYAGMRLADVAEYADLQAPAIYYYFPSREDLIEEVMWAGIADMRAQLASVLKEVPADVTPLDRILIAVETHLRHELEISDYTTASIRNAGQLPDNLRTRQLEEEAKYGEIWRKLIKDAIAAGQIRPELDRYMAQMLVLGALNWAVEWWSPKRGSLEKVVSNAQSFVRNGLSPAG
;
A
#
# COMPACT_ATOMS: atom_id res chain seq x y z
N MET A 1 43.90 4.10 19.17
CA MET A 1 43.35 3.54 17.92
C MET A 1 41.98 2.94 18.21
N ALA A 2 40.91 3.69 17.98
CA ALA A 2 39.54 3.25 18.20
C ALA A 2 38.89 2.99 16.82
N ARG A 3 38.49 1.75 16.55
CA ARG A 3 37.76 1.37 15.34
C ARG A 3 36.30 1.86 15.47
N LYS A 4 35.90 2.77 14.58
CA LYS A 4 34.52 3.11 14.33
C LYS A 4 33.79 1.90 13.72
N GLY A 5 32.83 1.33 14.43
CA GLY A 5 31.85 0.40 13.89
C GLY A 5 30.89 1.17 12.98
N SER A 6 30.83 0.78 11.71
CA SER A 6 29.83 1.21 10.75
C SER A 6 28.48 0.59 11.12
N PRO A 7 27.35 1.30 11.10
CA PRO A 7 26.07 0.67 11.26
C PRO A 7 25.78 -0.20 10.03
N ALA A 8 25.53 -1.47 10.27
CA ALA A 8 25.08 -2.41 9.26
C ALA A 8 23.75 -1.92 8.67
N SER A 9 23.74 -1.60 7.40
CA SER A 9 22.53 -1.38 6.61
C SER A 9 21.70 -2.65 6.66
N THR A 10 20.56 -2.59 7.35
CA THR A 10 19.55 -3.63 7.32
C THR A 10 18.83 -3.50 5.97
N GLU A 11 19.42 -4.07 4.93
CA GLU A 11 18.70 -4.44 3.72
C GLU A 11 17.76 -5.60 4.07
N ALA A 12 16.66 -5.27 4.75
CA ALA A 12 15.53 -6.17 4.84
C ALA A 12 14.90 -6.19 3.44
N ALA A 13 15.12 -7.29 2.74
CA ALA A 13 14.44 -7.57 1.49
C ALA A 13 12.93 -7.47 1.73
N PHE A 14 12.34 -6.37 1.28
CA PHE A 14 10.90 -6.20 1.17
C PHE A 14 10.40 -7.14 0.07
N THR A 15 10.27 -8.41 0.41
CA THR A 15 9.63 -9.39 -0.44
C THR A 15 8.15 -9.38 -0.08
N ARG A 16 7.28 -9.29 -1.10
CA ARG A 16 5.84 -9.54 -1.00
C ARG A 16 5.60 -10.61 0.07
N SER A 17 4.74 -10.32 1.04
CA SER A 17 4.39 -11.26 2.12
C SER A 17 4.16 -12.61 1.49
N ALA A 18 4.95 -13.60 1.91
CA ALA A 18 4.89 -14.96 1.39
C ALA A 18 3.58 -15.61 1.83
N THR A 19 2.47 -15.18 1.21
CA THR A 19 1.29 -16.01 1.13
C THR A 19 1.73 -17.26 0.39
N LEU A 20 1.63 -18.38 1.06
CA LEU A 20 1.92 -19.74 0.66
C LEU A 20 2.06 -19.86 -0.87
N ARG A 21 3.26 -20.26 -1.36
CA ARG A 21 3.45 -20.57 -2.79
C ARG A 21 2.30 -21.48 -3.20
N PRO A 22 1.57 -21.14 -4.27
CA PRO A 22 0.45 -21.94 -4.70
C PRO A 22 0.96 -23.37 -5.02
N ASP A 23 0.50 -24.35 -4.26
CA ASP A 23 0.97 -25.73 -4.33
C ASP A 23 0.52 -26.45 -5.62
N SER A 24 -0.28 -25.80 -6.48
CA SER A 24 -0.77 -26.39 -7.74
C SER A 24 -0.51 -25.48 -8.94
N LYS A 25 -0.36 -26.09 -10.12
CA LYS A 25 -0.25 -25.37 -11.40
C LYS A 25 -1.43 -24.41 -11.64
N SER A 26 -2.62 -24.80 -11.21
CA SER A 26 -3.83 -23.98 -11.33
C SER A 26 -3.74 -22.72 -10.46
N ALA A 27 -3.27 -22.84 -9.22
CA ALA A 27 -3.08 -21.70 -8.32
C ALA A 27 -2.00 -20.74 -8.85
N GLN A 28 -0.89 -21.27 -9.40
CA GLN A 28 0.14 -20.45 -10.06
C GLN A 28 -0.39 -19.69 -11.27
N THR A 29 -1.24 -20.34 -12.08
CA THR A 29 -1.86 -19.66 -13.22
C THR A 29 -2.82 -18.57 -12.78
N ARG A 30 -3.63 -18.81 -11.72
CA ARG A 30 -4.52 -17.81 -11.16
C ARG A 30 -3.75 -16.58 -10.66
N GLU A 31 -2.61 -16.79 -9.99
CA GLU A 31 -1.75 -15.72 -9.50
C GLU A 31 -1.16 -14.90 -10.67
N ARG A 32 -0.65 -15.58 -11.71
CA ARG A 32 -0.17 -14.89 -12.93
C ARG A 32 -1.24 -14.02 -13.58
N ILE A 33 -2.49 -14.48 -13.62
CA ILE A 33 -3.61 -13.67 -14.14
C ILE A 33 -3.86 -12.45 -13.28
N LEU A 34 -3.82 -12.61 -11.95
CA LEU A 34 -4.00 -11.49 -11.01
C LEU A 34 -2.86 -10.47 -11.13
N ASP A 35 -1.61 -10.91 -11.21
CA ASP A 35 -0.44 -10.03 -11.39
C ASP A 35 -0.54 -9.25 -12.70
N ALA A 36 -0.89 -9.94 -13.79
CA ALA A 36 -1.11 -9.30 -15.08
C ALA A 36 -2.26 -8.28 -15.04
N ALA A 37 -3.35 -8.62 -14.37
CA ALA A 37 -4.50 -7.74 -14.21
C ALA A 37 -4.16 -6.49 -13.38
N ALA A 38 -3.43 -6.65 -12.28
CA ALA A 38 -2.95 -5.54 -11.46
C ALA A 38 -2.06 -4.60 -12.28
N HIS A 39 -1.13 -5.16 -13.05
CA HIS A 39 -0.27 -4.38 -13.94
C HIS A 39 -1.05 -3.60 -14.99
N VAL A 40 -1.93 -4.28 -15.74
CA VAL A 40 -2.75 -3.63 -16.78
C VAL A 40 -3.68 -2.57 -16.19
N LEU A 41 -4.30 -2.86 -15.03
CA LEU A 41 -5.19 -1.93 -14.34
C LEU A 41 -4.45 -0.71 -13.80
N SER A 42 -3.23 -0.88 -13.26
CA SER A 42 -2.39 0.22 -12.78
C SER A 42 -2.01 1.20 -13.90
N LEU A 43 -1.83 0.68 -15.14
CA LEU A 43 -1.42 1.48 -16.29
C LEU A 43 -2.61 2.08 -17.06
N LYS A 44 -3.67 1.28 -17.32
CA LYS A 44 -4.76 1.64 -18.24
C LYS A 44 -6.03 2.11 -17.52
N GLY A 45 -6.13 1.91 -16.22
CA GLY A 45 -7.30 2.22 -15.42
C GLY A 45 -8.50 1.31 -15.71
N TYR A 46 -9.57 1.50 -14.91
CA TYR A 46 -10.79 0.69 -15.00
C TYR A 46 -11.42 0.69 -16.41
N ALA A 47 -11.57 1.87 -17.01
CA ALA A 47 -12.19 2.00 -18.32
C ALA A 47 -11.34 1.43 -19.46
N GLY A 48 -10.01 1.46 -19.32
CA GLY A 48 -9.05 1.04 -20.36
C GLY A 48 -8.61 -0.42 -20.27
N MET A 49 -8.85 -1.10 -19.16
CA MET A 49 -8.45 -2.49 -18.98
C MET A 49 -9.27 -3.43 -19.87
N ARG A 50 -8.58 -4.28 -20.63
CA ARG A 50 -9.21 -5.34 -21.45
C ARG A 50 -8.64 -6.70 -21.08
N LEU A 51 -9.46 -7.75 -21.07
CA LEU A 51 -8.99 -9.11 -20.77
C LEU A 51 -7.98 -9.61 -21.80
N ALA A 52 -8.03 -9.12 -23.04
CA ALA A 52 -7.02 -9.43 -24.05
C ALA A 52 -5.62 -8.93 -23.64
N ASP A 53 -5.53 -7.71 -23.09
CA ASP A 53 -4.25 -7.16 -22.60
C ASP A 53 -3.71 -7.95 -21.39
N VAL A 54 -4.63 -8.39 -20.52
CA VAL A 54 -4.28 -9.25 -19.37
C VAL A 54 -3.76 -10.60 -19.84
N ALA A 55 -4.43 -11.21 -20.82
CA ALA A 55 -4.03 -12.49 -21.38
C ALA A 55 -2.64 -12.41 -22.05
N GLU A 56 -2.40 -11.35 -22.83
CA GLU A 56 -1.11 -11.08 -23.44
C GLU A 56 0.00 -10.97 -22.39
N TYR A 57 -0.22 -10.15 -21.35
CA TYR A 57 0.77 -9.95 -20.30
C TYR A 57 1.01 -11.21 -19.45
N ALA A 58 -0.04 -12.02 -19.22
CA ALA A 58 0.06 -13.28 -18.50
C ALA A 58 0.63 -14.43 -19.35
N ASP A 59 0.91 -14.22 -20.64
CA ASP A 59 1.29 -15.27 -21.59
C ASP A 59 0.25 -16.42 -21.62
N LEU A 60 -1.02 -16.04 -21.83
CA LEU A 60 -2.17 -16.94 -21.87
C LEU A 60 -3.10 -16.58 -23.04
N GLN A 61 -4.01 -17.49 -23.35
CA GLN A 61 -5.13 -17.18 -24.25
C GLN A 61 -6.30 -16.60 -23.46
N ALA A 62 -6.98 -15.58 -23.98
CA ALA A 62 -8.11 -14.92 -23.30
C ALA A 62 -9.18 -15.87 -22.75
N PRO A 63 -9.58 -16.98 -23.45
CA PRO A 63 -10.51 -17.95 -22.89
C PRO A 63 -10.04 -18.62 -21.61
N ALA A 64 -8.73 -18.72 -21.37
CA ALA A 64 -8.19 -19.33 -20.14
C ALA A 64 -8.48 -18.47 -18.90
N ILE A 65 -8.61 -17.15 -19.07
CA ILE A 65 -8.92 -16.24 -17.94
C ILE A 65 -10.32 -16.54 -17.39
N TYR A 66 -11.31 -16.79 -18.28
CA TYR A 66 -12.68 -17.08 -17.86
C TYR A 66 -12.84 -18.37 -17.05
N TYR A 67 -11.87 -19.27 -17.13
CA TYR A 67 -11.85 -20.46 -16.25
C TYR A 67 -11.59 -20.10 -14.79
N TYR A 68 -10.81 -19.02 -14.53
CA TYR A 68 -10.43 -18.57 -13.20
C TYR A 68 -11.30 -17.43 -12.67
N PHE A 69 -11.74 -16.56 -13.57
CA PHE A 69 -12.53 -15.37 -13.26
C PHE A 69 -13.71 -15.28 -14.23
N PRO A 70 -14.95 -15.44 -13.73
CA PRO A 70 -16.15 -15.49 -14.57
C PRO A 70 -16.38 -14.24 -15.42
N SER A 71 -15.93 -13.08 -14.91
CA SER A 71 -16.03 -11.80 -15.61
C SER A 71 -14.77 -10.95 -15.44
N ARG A 72 -14.67 -9.90 -16.26
CA ARG A 72 -13.67 -8.83 -16.11
C ARG A 72 -13.82 -8.13 -14.75
N GLU A 73 -15.04 -7.92 -14.35
CA GLU A 73 -15.44 -7.26 -13.12
C GLU A 73 -14.99 -8.06 -11.89
N ASP A 74 -15.18 -9.37 -11.86
CA ASP A 74 -14.69 -10.24 -10.77
C ASP A 74 -13.15 -10.18 -10.64
N LEU A 75 -12.46 -10.15 -11.78
CA LEU A 75 -11.00 -10.02 -11.78
C LEU A 75 -10.55 -8.67 -11.24
N ILE A 76 -11.22 -7.58 -11.61
CA ILE A 76 -10.92 -6.23 -11.11
C ILE A 76 -11.22 -6.14 -9.61
N GLU A 77 -12.37 -6.63 -9.15
CA GLU A 77 -12.72 -6.65 -7.72
C GLU A 77 -11.65 -7.37 -6.90
N GLU A 78 -11.18 -8.51 -7.36
CA GLU A 78 -10.14 -9.29 -6.67
C GLU A 78 -8.81 -8.52 -6.61
N VAL A 79 -8.39 -7.87 -7.70
CA VAL A 79 -7.18 -7.03 -7.74
C VAL A 79 -7.29 -5.87 -6.75
N MET A 80 -8.41 -5.16 -6.77
CA MET A 80 -8.64 -3.99 -5.93
C MET A 80 -8.66 -4.35 -4.44
N TRP A 81 -9.33 -5.45 -4.09
CA TRP A 81 -9.34 -5.97 -2.73
C TRP A 81 -7.93 -6.40 -2.29
N ALA A 82 -7.22 -7.17 -3.14
CA ALA A 82 -5.90 -7.70 -2.81
C ALA A 82 -4.87 -6.60 -2.53
N GLY A 83 -4.92 -5.49 -3.28
CA GLY A 83 -4.01 -4.36 -3.09
C GLY A 83 -4.09 -3.74 -1.69
N ILE A 84 -5.30 -3.52 -1.19
CA ILE A 84 -5.50 -2.94 0.15
C ILE A 84 -5.26 -3.98 1.25
N ALA A 85 -5.67 -5.24 1.02
CA ALA A 85 -5.46 -6.33 1.98
C ALA A 85 -3.96 -6.58 2.22
N ASP A 86 -3.14 -6.55 1.15
CA ASP A 86 -1.70 -6.74 1.23
C ASP A 86 -1.02 -5.56 1.93
N MET A 87 -1.36 -4.32 1.57
CA MET A 87 -0.89 -3.11 2.26
C MET A 87 -1.21 -3.15 3.76
N ARG A 88 -2.43 -3.55 4.12
CA ARG A 88 -2.85 -3.69 5.53
C ARG A 88 -2.04 -4.76 6.26
N ALA A 89 -1.87 -5.93 5.65
CA ALA A 89 -1.12 -7.03 6.24
C ALA A 89 0.35 -6.64 6.45
N GLN A 90 0.97 -5.99 5.47
CA GLN A 90 2.34 -5.51 5.55
C GLN A 90 2.50 -4.49 6.70
N LEU A 91 1.63 -3.48 6.78
CA LEU A 91 1.70 -2.49 7.85
C LEU A 91 1.50 -3.13 9.23
N ALA A 92 0.53 -4.03 9.37
CA ALA A 92 0.29 -4.73 10.63
C ALA A 92 1.50 -5.58 11.05
N SER A 93 2.15 -6.25 10.09
CA SER A 93 3.37 -7.04 10.35
C SER A 93 4.53 -6.17 10.81
N VAL A 94 4.80 -5.06 10.10
CA VAL A 94 5.87 -4.13 10.47
C VAL A 94 5.64 -3.57 11.87
N LEU A 95 4.43 -3.09 12.17
CA LEU A 95 4.11 -2.49 13.47
C LEU A 95 4.20 -3.47 14.64
N LYS A 96 4.01 -4.77 14.38
CA LYS A 96 4.15 -5.81 15.39
C LYS A 96 5.60 -6.01 15.84
N GLU A 97 6.54 -5.83 14.91
CA GLU A 97 7.98 -5.98 15.16
C GLU A 97 8.62 -4.69 15.73
N VAL A 98 7.89 -3.56 15.77
CA VAL A 98 8.40 -2.29 16.30
C VAL A 98 8.58 -2.40 17.82
N PRO A 99 9.78 -2.11 18.37
CA PRO A 99 10.05 -2.15 19.80
C PRO A 99 9.09 -1.31 20.62
N ALA A 100 8.84 -1.72 21.87
CA ALA A 100 7.86 -1.06 22.74
C ALA A 100 8.26 0.35 23.16
N ASP A 101 9.55 0.66 23.17
CA ASP A 101 10.13 1.96 23.52
C ASP A 101 10.08 2.99 22.37
N VAL A 102 9.73 2.57 21.15
CA VAL A 102 9.52 3.51 20.04
C VAL A 102 8.27 4.36 20.30
N THR A 103 8.44 5.68 20.20
CA THR A 103 7.37 6.63 20.51
C THR A 103 6.16 6.47 19.59
N PRO A 104 4.94 6.80 20.06
CA PRO A 104 3.74 6.75 19.21
C PRO A 104 3.85 7.58 17.92
N LEU A 105 4.49 8.75 17.97
CA LEU A 105 4.72 9.56 16.77
C LEU A 105 5.72 8.88 15.82
N ASP A 106 6.79 8.27 16.32
CA ASP A 106 7.72 7.53 15.46
C ASP A 106 7.08 6.30 14.84
N ARG A 107 6.13 5.66 15.52
CA ARG A 107 5.30 4.58 14.92
C ARG A 107 4.47 5.08 13.73
N ILE A 108 3.96 6.32 13.78
CA ILE A 108 3.30 6.95 12.62
C ILE A 108 4.30 7.12 11.48
N LEU A 109 5.53 7.55 11.76
CA LEU A 109 6.55 7.73 10.72
C LEU A 109 7.02 6.41 10.10
N ILE A 110 7.07 5.33 10.88
CA ILE A 110 7.29 3.98 10.37
C ILE A 110 6.11 3.56 9.45
N ALA A 111 4.88 3.89 9.83
CA ALA A 111 3.72 3.62 8.99
C ALA A 111 3.74 4.42 7.68
N VAL A 112 4.20 5.68 7.71
CA VAL A 112 4.42 6.51 6.49
C VAL A 112 5.42 5.86 5.56
N GLU A 113 6.56 5.41 6.08
CA GLU A 113 7.57 4.72 5.28
C GLU A 113 7.03 3.42 4.68
N THR A 114 6.40 2.58 5.52
CA THR A 114 5.82 1.29 5.09
C THR A 114 4.80 1.50 3.98
N HIS A 115 3.92 2.50 4.12
CA HIS A 115 2.92 2.85 3.12
C HIS A 115 3.56 3.24 1.78
N LEU A 116 4.48 4.21 1.80
CA LEU A 116 5.12 4.71 0.57
C LEU A 116 5.97 3.65 -0.13
N ARG A 117 6.71 2.83 0.63
CA ARG A 117 7.48 1.72 0.03
C ARG A 117 6.57 0.70 -0.62
N HIS A 118 5.49 0.33 0.07
CA HIS A 118 4.52 -0.61 -0.47
C HIS A 118 3.87 -0.10 -1.76
N GLU A 119 3.47 1.17 -1.76
CA GLU A 119 2.78 1.81 -2.87
C GLU A 119 3.68 2.06 -4.08
N LEU A 120 4.92 2.51 -3.87
CA LEU A 120 5.77 3.03 -4.94
C LEU A 120 6.80 2.01 -5.46
N GLU A 121 7.11 0.96 -4.69
CA GLU A 121 8.19 0.02 -5.02
C GLU A 121 7.68 -1.42 -5.22
N ILE A 122 6.63 -1.83 -4.49
CA ILE A 122 6.33 -3.24 -4.33
C ILE A 122 5.14 -3.70 -5.18
N SER A 123 4.11 -2.88 -5.37
CA SER A 123 2.81 -3.45 -5.74
C SER A 123 2.03 -2.67 -6.79
N ASP A 124 1.93 -3.25 -7.99
CA ASP A 124 0.96 -2.83 -9.00
C ASP A 124 -0.48 -2.93 -8.49
N TYR A 125 -0.77 -3.87 -7.57
CA TYR A 125 -2.09 -4.02 -6.94
C TYR A 125 -2.49 -2.78 -6.13
N THR A 126 -1.56 -2.26 -5.32
CA THR A 126 -1.80 -1.07 -4.52
C THR A 126 -1.97 0.16 -5.40
N THR A 127 -1.11 0.33 -6.41
CA THR A 127 -1.23 1.39 -7.41
C THR A 127 -2.57 1.29 -8.16
N ALA A 128 -2.98 0.09 -8.58
CA ALA A 128 -4.27 -0.13 -9.21
C ALA A 128 -5.43 0.27 -8.29
N SER A 129 -5.38 -0.14 -7.01
CA SER A 129 -6.41 0.15 -6.02
C SER A 129 -6.56 1.65 -5.77
N ILE A 130 -5.46 2.37 -5.56
CA ILE A 130 -5.48 3.81 -5.29
C ILE A 130 -5.99 4.59 -6.49
N ARG A 131 -5.46 4.33 -7.69
CA ARG A 131 -5.83 5.06 -8.91
C ARG A 131 -7.27 4.83 -9.35
N ASN A 132 -7.83 3.67 -9.07
CA ASN A 132 -9.15 3.30 -9.55
C ASN A 132 -10.24 3.35 -8.48
N ALA A 133 -9.94 3.69 -7.22
CA ALA A 133 -10.90 3.71 -6.11
C ALA A 133 -12.17 4.50 -6.40
N GLY A 134 -12.08 5.64 -7.11
CA GLY A 134 -13.21 6.47 -7.48
C GLY A 134 -13.88 6.13 -8.81
N GLN A 135 -13.38 5.12 -9.55
CA GLN A 135 -13.85 4.80 -10.89
C GLN A 135 -14.71 3.52 -10.95
N LEU A 136 -14.67 2.69 -9.91
CA LEU A 136 -15.43 1.46 -9.86
C LEU A 136 -16.90 1.71 -9.53
N PRO A 137 -17.82 0.95 -10.14
CA PRO A 137 -19.19 0.85 -9.68
C PRO A 137 -19.29 0.40 -8.22
N ASP A 138 -20.30 0.88 -7.48
CA ASP A 138 -20.44 0.64 -6.04
C ASP A 138 -20.50 -0.85 -5.68
N ASN A 139 -21.13 -1.67 -6.52
CA ASN A 139 -21.22 -3.12 -6.32
C ASN A 139 -19.88 -3.85 -6.37
N LEU A 140 -18.86 -3.27 -7.01
CA LEU A 140 -17.49 -3.83 -7.07
C LEU A 140 -16.57 -3.30 -5.98
N ARG A 141 -17.06 -2.40 -5.11
CA ARG A 141 -16.25 -1.75 -4.08
C ARG A 141 -16.42 -2.33 -2.68
N THR A 142 -17.42 -3.15 -2.47
CA THR A 142 -17.79 -3.59 -1.10
C THR A 142 -16.62 -4.22 -0.36
N ARG A 143 -15.97 -5.23 -0.93
CA ARG A 143 -14.82 -5.90 -0.32
C ARG A 143 -13.61 -4.97 -0.13
N GLN A 144 -13.38 -4.08 -1.10
CA GLN A 144 -12.32 -3.08 -1.02
C GLN A 144 -12.58 -2.12 0.14
N LEU A 145 -13.79 -1.56 0.24
CA LEU A 145 -14.17 -0.61 1.31
C LEU A 145 -14.05 -1.24 2.72
N GLU A 146 -14.36 -2.52 2.85
CA GLU A 146 -14.16 -3.24 4.12
C GLU A 146 -12.67 -3.33 4.50
N GLU A 147 -11.78 -3.58 3.54
CA GLU A 147 -10.33 -3.60 3.80
C GLU A 147 -9.77 -2.19 4.03
N GLU A 148 -10.25 -1.18 3.31
CA GLU A 148 -9.92 0.23 3.56
C GLU A 148 -10.32 0.65 4.98
N ALA A 149 -11.50 0.24 5.44
CA ALA A 149 -11.94 0.51 6.81
C ALA A 149 -11.00 -0.12 7.86
N LYS A 150 -10.59 -1.39 7.65
CA LYS A 150 -9.64 -2.08 8.53
C LYS A 150 -8.25 -1.42 8.49
N TYR A 151 -7.79 -0.99 7.33
CA TYR A 151 -6.54 -0.25 7.17
C TYR A 151 -6.61 1.11 7.91
N GLY A 152 -7.72 1.81 7.72
CA GLY A 152 -8.01 3.07 8.43
C GLY A 152 -8.04 2.94 9.95
N GLU A 153 -8.47 1.78 10.49
CA GLU A 153 -8.42 1.51 11.94
C GLU A 153 -7.00 1.47 12.49
N ILE A 154 -6.04 0.91 11.73
CA ILE A 154 -4.62 0.92 12.14
C ILE A 154 -4.13 2.37 12.29
N TRP A 155 -4.37 3.21 11.28
CA TRP A 155 -3.98 4.62 11.31
C TRP A 155 -4.69 5.40 12.43
N ARG A 156 -5.97 5.13 12.62
CA ARG A 156 -6.77 5.74 13.69
C ARG A 156 -6.19 5.44 15.07
N LYS A 157 -5.77 4.17 15.28
CA LYS A 157 -5.12 3.76 16.52
C LYS A 157 -3.78 4.46 16.71
N LEU A 158 -2.92 4.52 15.70
CA LEU A 158 -1.62 5.20 15.76
C LEU A 158 -1.77 6.68 16.14
N ILE A 159 -2.69 7.40 15.50
CA ILE A 159 -2.95 8.80 15.79
C ILE A 159 -3.52 8.98 17.22
N LYS A 160 -4.45 8.11 17.63
CA LYS A 160 -5.01 8.12 18.97
C LYS A 160 -3.93 7.94 20.03
N ASP A 161 -3.02 6.98 19.84
CA ASP A 161 -1.94 6.70 20.78
C ASP A 161 -0.95 7.88 20.88
N ALA A 162 -0.64 8.53 19.75
CA ALA A 162 0.23 9.70 19.71
C ALA A 162 -0.41 10.96 20.35
N ILE A 163 -1.73 11.15 20.23
CA ILE A 163 -2.48 12.18 20.94
C ILE A 163 -2.44 11.93 22.45
N ALA A 164 -2.70 10.68 22.87
CA ALA A 164 -2.67 10.32 24.28
C ALA A 164 -1.29 10.53 24.92
N ALA A 165 -0.22 10.40 24.14
CA ALA A 165 1.16 10.66 24.56
C ALA A 165 1.55 12.17 24.51
N GLY A 166 0.64 13.07 24.12
CA GLY A 166 0.93 14.50 23.98
C GLY A 166 1.86 14.86 22.82
N GLN A 167 2.01 13.96 21.84
CA GLN A 167 2.96 14.13 20.72
C GLN A 167 2.30 14.71 19.46
N ILE A 168 0.98 14.87 19.48
CA ILE A 168 0.23 15.56 18.43
C ILE A 168 -0.40 16.82 19.04
N ARG A 169 -0.35 17.91 18.31
CA ARG A 169 -0.92 19.18 18.74
C ARG A 169 -2.43 19.05 18.97
N PRO A 170 -2.95 19.61 20.10
CA PRO A 170 -4.30 19.33 20.57
C PRO A 170 -5.42 19.93 19.69
N GLU A 171 -5.11 20.96 18.89
CA GLU A 171 -6.06 21.61 18.01
C GLU A 171 -6.39 20.81 16.74
N LEU A 172 -5.63 19.75 16.44
CA LEU A 172 -5.90 18.91 15.25
C LEU A 172 -7.05 17.93 15.51
N ASP A 173 -8.04 17.98 14.65
CA ASP A 173 -9.05 16.92 14.57
C ASP A 173 -8.41 15.62 14.10
N ARG A 174 -8.69 14.51 14.81
CA ARG A 174 -8.09 13.20 14.55
C ARG A 174 -8.39 12.67 13.16
N TYR A 175 -9.65 12.82 12.74
CA TYR A 175 -10.11 12.32 11.44
C TYR A 175 -9.48 13.13 10.31
N MET A 176 -9.50 14.46 10.43
CA MET A 176 -8.88 15.34 9.44
C MET A 176 -7.37 15.10 9.33
N ALA A 177 -6.67 14.93 10.44
CA ALA A 177 -5.24 14.61 10.45
C ALA A 177 -4.96 13.29 9.73
N GLN A 178 -5.74 12.23 10.00
CA GLN A 178 -5.64 10.95 9.29
C GLN A 178 -5.85 11.10 7.80
N MET A 179 -6.92 11.78 7.39
CA MET A 179 -7.28 11.92 5.98
C MET A 179 -6.27 12.77 5.21
N LEU A 180 -5.72 13.82 5.83
CA LEU A 180 -4.68 14.65 5.21
C LEU A 180 -3.36 13.88 5.05
N VAL A 181 -2.96 13.10 6.05
CA VAL A 181 -1.76 12.24 5.94
C VAL A 181 -1.95 11.22 4.83
N LEU A 182 -3.01 10.41 4.88
CA LEU A 182 -3.26 9.37 3.87
C LEU A 182 -3.45 9.95 2.47
N GLY A 183 -4.16 11.07 2.34
CA GLY A 183 -4.33 11.73 1.05
C GLY A 183 -3.02 12.21 0.43
N ALA A 184 -2.11 12.74 1.26
CA ALA A 184 -0.78 13.14 0.79
C ALA A 184 0.07 11.94 0.36
N LEU A 185 -0.01 10.82 1.09
CA LEU A 185 0.72 9.60 0.75
C LEU A 185 0.17 8.97 -0.54
N ASN A 186 -1.15 8.73 -0.60
CA ASN A 186 -1.81 8.14 -1.77
C ASN A 186 -1.60 8.94 -3.06
N TRP A 187 -1.40 10.26 -2.96
CA TRP A 187 -1.13 11.10 -4.13
C TRP A 187 0.27 10.87 -4.72
N ALA A 188 1.17 10.19 -4.00
CA ALA A 188 2.54 9.96 -4.44
C ALA A 188 2.63 9.16 -5.75
N VAL A 189 1.72 8.21 -5.99
CA VAL A 189 1.66 7.41 -7.24
C VAL A 189 1.43 8.25 -8.49
N GLU A 190 0.85 9.44 -8.35
CA GLU A 190 0.52 10.28 -9.49
C GLU A 190 1.70 11.15 -9.96
N TRP A 191 2.59 11.53 -9.05
CA TRP A 191 3.66 12.47 -9.40
C TRP A 191 5.06 11.90 -9.27
N TRP A 192 5.28 10.87 -8.44
CA TRP A 192 6.61 10.32 -8.27
C TRP A 192 6.98 9.32 -9.37
N SER A 193 8.27 9.34 -9.70
CA SER A 193 8.93 8.29 -10.49
C SER A 193 10.42 8.28 -10.15
N PRO A 194 11.15 7.18 -10.41
CA PRO A 194 12.59 7.12 -10.16
C PRO A 194 13.40 8.22 -10.83
N LYS A 195 12.91 8.81 -11.93
CA LYS A 195 13.53 9.94 -12.61
C LYS A 195 13.45 11.26 -11.84
N ARG A 196 12.52 11.38 -10.88
CA ARG A 196 12.31 12.59 -10.07
C ARG A 196 13.06 12.58 -8.74
N GLY A 197 13.64 11.45 -8.36
CA GLY A 197 14.41 11.29 -7.13
C GLY A 197 14.29 9.89 -6.56
N SER A 198 15.16 9.56 -5.62
CA SER A 198 15.12 8.26 -4.97
C SER A 198 13.89 8.12 -4.04
N LEU A 199 13.45 6.91 -3.83
CA LEU A 199 12.35 6.60 -2.90
C LEU A 199 12.69 7.03 -1.47
N GLU A 200 13.95 6.84 -1.04
CA GLU A 200 14.42 7.26 0.29
C GLU A 200 14.22 8.77 0.50
N LYS A 201 14.44 9.57 -0.55
CA LYS A 201 14.21 11.01 -0.49
C LYS A 201 12.72 11.35 -0.36
N VAL A 202 11.84 10.61 -1.03
CA VAL A 202 10.38 10.79 -0.89
C VAL A 202 9.95 10.42 0.53
N VAL A 203 10.39 9.25 1.02
CA VAL A 203 10.07 8.76 2.37
C VAL A 203 10.55 9.75 3.43
N SER A 204 11.82 10.16 3.39
CA SER A 204 12.36 11.08 4.40
C SER A 204 11.66 12.44 4.42
N ASN A 205 11.29 12.96 3.25
CA ASN A 205 10.53 14.22 3.18
C ASN A 205 9.09 14.05 3.68
N ALA A 206 8.42 12.94 3.34
CA ALA A 206 7.09 12.66 3.84
C ALA A 206 7.08 12.48 5.36
N GLN A 207 8.05 11.75 5.92
CA GLN A 207 8.21 11.63 7.37
C GLN A 207 8.43 12.98 8.04
N SER A 208 9.31 13.82 7.49
CA SER A 208 9.56 15.18 8.00
C SER A 208 8.30 16.05 7.92
N PHE A 209 7.58 16.01 6.80
CA PHE A 209 6.33 16.75 6.61
C PHE A 209 5.27 16.32 7.62
N VAL A 210 5.06 15.02 7.77
CA VAL A 210 4.07 14.47 8.72
C VAL A 210 4.46 14.81 10.17
N ARG A 211 5.74 14.62 10.54
CA ARG A 211 6.23 14.98 11.88
C ARG A 211 5.95 16.44 12.18
N ASN A 212 6.39 17.36 11.34
CA ASN A 212 6.24 18.80 11.55
C ASN A 212 4.76 19.24 11.48
N GLY A 213 3.96 18.57 10.66
CA GLY A 213 2.52 18.81 10.57
C GLY A 213 1.74 18.39 11.81
N LEU A 214 2.17 17.32 12.49
CA LEU A 214 1.45 16.75 13.63
C LEU A 214 1.99 17.23 14.98
N SER A 215 3.30 17.44 15.13
CA SER A 215 3.91 17.79 16.41
C SER A 215 3.41 19.11 16.99
N PRO A 216 3.30 19.23 18.32
CA PRO A 216 3.11 20.54 18.97
C PRO A 216 4.16 21.54 18.48
N ALA A 217 3.77 22.83 18.43
CA ALA A 217 4.74 23.90 18.24
C ALA A 217 5.71 23.90 19.40
N GLY A 218 7.02 23.87 19.11
CA GLY A 218 8.07 23.97 20.13
C GLY A 218 8.14 25.35 20.75
#